data_0b62758abdccafb8ba87d53a3d9840d9
#
_entry.id   0b62758abdccafb8ba87d53a3d9840d9
#
_cell.length_a   1.000
_cell.length_b   1.000
_cell.length_c   1.000
_cell.angle_alpha   90.00
_cell.angle_beta   90.00
_cell.angle_gamma   90.00
#
_symmetry.space_group_name_H-M   'P 1'
#
loop_
_entity.id
_entity.type
_entity.pdbx_description
1 polymer ?
#
loop_
_entity_poly.entity_id
_entity_poly.type
_entity_poly.pdbx_seq_one_letter_code
_entity_poly.pdbx_strand_id
1 'polypeptide(L)'
;MPFAFPHLVAGLIAVLVGYTSSVVLIIQAATAAGADAAQVSSWLWTLGIGMGVSCIGLSLYYRIPVLTAWSTPGAALLITSLGNFSLSEAIGAFIASSLLITLCGISGWFDRLMRHIPAPLAAAMLAGVLLRFGLDLFKVAPQDPLLLGASLLAFLLGRHLWPRYTMVLVLGAGMLLCTLRGELQLAEVHWQLSSPVWISPTFSINALLGIALPLFLVTMTSQNMPGITILRAHGYQPATSSLIG
;
A
#
# COMPACT_ATOMS: atom_id res chain seq x y z
N MET A 1 8.83 14.18 -25.20
CA MET A 1 9.56 12.89 -25.12
C MET A 1 8.70 11.85 -25.80
N PRO A 2 9.20 11.06 -26.75
CA PRO A 2 8.39 10.01 -27.34
C PRO A 2 8.02 9.00 -26.27
N PHE A 3 6.75 8.64 -26.19
CA PHE A 3 6.26 7.57 -25.34
C PHE A 3 6.95 6.28 -25.79
N ALA A 4 7.95 5.84 -25.05
CA ALA A 4 8.63 4.59 -25.37
C ALA A 4 7.84 3.44 -24.70
N PHE A 5 7.46 2.44 -25.49
CA PHE A 5 6.77 1.23 -25.03
C PHE A 5 7.33 0.62 -23.75
N PRO A 6 8.68 0.61 -23.52
CA PRO A 6 9.25 0.13 -22.24
C PRO A 6 8.78 0.89 -20.99
N HIS A 7 8.49 2.19 -21.10
CA HIS A 7 8.02 2.98 -19.95
C HIS A 7 6.57 2.63 -19.57
N LEU A 8 5.73 2.38 -20.57
CA LEU A 8 4.35 1.95 -20.37
C LEU A 8 4.31 0.57 -19.71
N VAL A 9 5.12 -0.38 -20.20
CA VAL A 9 5.26 -1.71 -19.61
C VAL A 9 5.77 -1.64 -18.18
N ALA A 10 6.77 -0.79 -17.90
CA ALA A 10 7.28 -0.60 -16.55
C ALA A 10 6.22 -0.04 -15.59
N GLY A 11 5.42 0.93 -16.06
CA GLY A 11 4.30 1.47 -15.28
C GLY A 11 3.23 0.41 -14.99
N LEU A 12 2.84 -0.37 -16.01
CA LEU A 12 1.88 -1.45 -15.85
C LEU A 12 2.34 -2.51 -14.84
N ILE A 13 3.62 -2.92 -14.93
CA ILE A 13 4.21 -3.87 -13.98
C ILE A 13 4.23 -3.26 -12.57
N ALA A 14 4.57 -1.99 -12.40
CA ALA A 14 4.58 -1.33 -11.10
C ALA A 14 3.19 -1.34 -10.45
N VAL A 15 2.13 -1.04 -11.23
CA VAL A 15 0.74 -1.09 -10.75
C VAL A 15 0.34 -2.53 -10.40
N LEU A 16 0.59 -3.50 -11.28
CA LEU A 16 0.30 -4.91 -11.02
C LEU A 16 0.98 -5.41 -9.74
N VAL A 17 2.27 -5.17 -9.60
CA VAL A 17 3.02 -5.58 -8.41
C VAL A 17 2.51 -4.87 -7.15
N GLY A 18 2.22 -3.57 -7.24
CA GLY A 18 1.68 -2.80 -6.12
C GLY A 18 0.35 -3.35 -5.63
N TYR A 19 -0.59 -3.59 -6.55
CA TYR A 19 -1.90 -4.14 -6.21
C TYR A 19 -1.81 -5.58 -5.69
N THR A 20 -1.18 -6.48 -6.43
CA THR A 20 -1.16 -7.91 -6.08
C THR A 20 -0.43 -8.20 -4.78
N SER A 21 0.56 -7.37 -4.41
CA SER A 21 1.34 -7.58 -3.18
C SER A 21 0.60 -7.17 -1.91
N SER A 22 -0.37 -6.26 -1.96
CA SER A 22 -0.90 -5.67 -0.73
C SER A 22 -2.38 -5.26 -0.75
N VAL A 23 -3.11 -5.45 -1.86
CA VAL A 23 -4.53 -5.10 -1.93
C VAL A 23 -5.38 -5.84 -0.87
N VAL A 24 -5.01 -7.07 -0.55
CA VAL A 24 -5.68 -7.88 0.48
C VAL A 24 -5.66 -7.18 1.84
N LEU A 25 -4.56 -6.47 2.17
CA LEU A 25 -4.45 -5.72 3.43
C LEU A 25 -5.42 -4.53 3.47
N ILE A 26 -5.62 -3.87 2.33
CA ILE A 26 -6.60 -2.79 2.23
C ILE A 26 -8.02 -3.32 2.42
N ILE A 27 -8.34 -4.45 1.78
CA ILE A 27 -9.65 -5.11 1.95
C ILE A 27 -9.85 -5.51 3.41
N GLN A 28 -8.86 -6.13 4.05
CA GLN A 28 -8.92 -6.52 5.46
C GLN A 28 -9.07 -5.31 6.38
N ALA A 29 -8.35 -4.21 6.12
CA ALA A 29 -8.48 -2.98 6.90
C ALA A 29 -9.89 -2.37 6.77
N ALA A 30 -10.44 -2.31 5.55
CA ALA A 30 -11.79 -1.81 5.31
C ALA A 30 -12.85 -2.71 6.00
N THR A 31 -12.71 -4.02 5.89
CA THR A 31 -13.60 -4.99 6.55
C THR A 31 -13.50 -4.88 8.08
N ALA A 32 -12.31 -4.67 8.63
CA ALA A 32 -12.13 -4.45 10.07
C ALA A 32 -12.83 -3.19 10.58
N ALA A 33 -12.98 -2.16 9.73
CA ALA A 33 -13.75 -0.96 10.00
C ALA A 33 -15.29 -1.16 9.81
N GLY A 34 -15.73 -2.37 9.46
CA GLY A 34 -17.14 -2.69 9.21
C GLY A 34 -17.65 -2.26 7.82
N ALA A 35 -16.76 -2.04 6.84
CA ALA A 35 -17.16 -1.68 5.49
C ALA A 35 -17.86 -2.86 4.79
N ASP A 36 -18.96 -2.58 4.10
CA ASP A 36 -19.62 -3.51 3.21
C ASP A 36 -18.90 -3.63 1.85
N ALA A 37 -19.33 -4.54 1.00
CA ALA A 37 -18.69 -4.79 -0.30
C ALA A 37 -18.70 -3.56 -1.23
N ALA A 38 -19.74 -2.73 -1.20
CA ALA A 38 -19.84 -1.51 -1.99
C ALA A 38 -18.86 -0.44 -1.48
N GLN A 39 -18.73 -0.32 -0.16
CA GLN A 39 -17.79 0.59 0.48
C GLN A 39 -16.33 0.16 0.24
N VAL A 40 -16.02 -1.13 0.33
CA VAL A 40 -14.70 -1.67 -0.02
C VAL A 40 -14.34 -1.38 -1.47
N SER A 41 -15.29 -1.63 -2.39
CA SER A 41 -15.11 -1.33 -3.81
C SER A 41 -14.88 0.17 -4.06
N SER A 42 -15.69 1.02 -3.43
CA SER A 42 -15.54 2.48 -3.47
C SER A 42 -14.18 2.94 -2.93
N TRP A 43 -13.71 2.33 -1.85
CA TRP A 43 -12.42 2.64 -1.25
C TRP A 43 -11.26 2.31 -2.19
N LEU A 44 -11.25 1.11 -2.79
CA LEU A 44 -10.23 0.70 -3.77
C LEU A 44 -10.25 1.59 -5.02
N TRP A 45 -11.44 1.94 -5.51
CA TRP A 45 -11.61 2.85 -6.64
C TRP A 45 -11.02 4.24 -6.35
N THR A 46 -11.34 4.82 -5.18
CA THR A 46 -10.84 6.13 -4.76
C THR A 46 -9.32 6.12 -4.58
N LEU A 47 -8.76 5.05 -3.98
CA LEU A 47 -7.31 4.87 -3.86
C LEU A 47 -6.65 4.79 -5.24
N GLY A 48 -7.21 4.03 -6.16
CA GLY A 48 -6.67 3.90 -7.52
C GLY A 48 -6.62 5.23 -8.27
N ILE A 49 -7.71 5.99 -8.23
CA ILE A 49 -7.76 7.32 -8.85
C ILE A 49 -6.83 8.31 -8.14
N GLY A 50 -6.88 8.35 -6.81
CA GLY A 50 -6.03 9.25 -6.02
C GLY A 50 -4.55 9.01 -6.27
N MET A 51 -4.11 7.75 -6.28
CA MET A 51 -2.74 7.38 -6.62
C MET A 51 -2.38 7.77 -8.07
N GLY A 52 -3.27 7.49 -9.03
CA GLY A 52 -3.03 7.84 -10.43
C GLY A 52 -2.85 9.34 -10.62
N VAL A 53 -3.76 10.15 -10.07
CA VAL A 53 -3.73 11.61 -10.17
C VAL A 53 -2.48 12.18 -9.48
N SER A 54 -2.16 11.71 -8.27
CA SER A 54 -0.97 12.18 -7.53
C SER A 54 0.34 11.74 -8.20
N CYS A 55 0.44 10.51 -8.70
CA CYS A 55 1.61 10.05 -9.46
C CYS A 55 1.86 10.91 -10.70
N ILE A 56 0.82 11.17 -11.50
CA ILE A 56 0.93 11.99 -12.71
C ILE A 56 1.25 13.44 -12.33
N GLY A 57 0.48 14.02 -11.40
CA GLY A 57 0.63 15.42 -11.00
C GLY A 57 2.03 15.71 -10.45
N LEU A 58 2.48 14.92 -9.47
CA LEU A 58 3.79 15.12 -8.84
C LEU A 58 4.94 14.83 -9.81
N SER A 59 4.83 13.77 -10.63
CA SER A 59 5.87 13.45 -11.61
C SER A 59 6.04 14.53 -12.68
N LEU A 60 4.93 15.12 -13.15
CA LEU A 60 4.98 16.22 -14.11
C LEU A 60 5.50 17.52 -13.47
N TYR A 61 5.05 17.83 -12.27
CA TYR A 61 5.44 19.05 -11.57
C TYR A 61 6.92 19.06 -11.19
N TYR A 62 7.41 18.00 -10.57
CA TYR A 62 8.81 17.89 -10.13
C TYR A 62 9.75 17.36 -11.22
N ARG A 63 9.23 16.85 -12.34
CA ARG A 63 10.01 16.23 -13.45
C ARG A 63 10.91 15.08 -12.97
N ILE A 64 10.46 14.34 -11.97
CA ILE A 64 11.09 13.13 -11.43
C ILE A 64 10.04 12.02 -11.36
N PRO A 65 10.41 10.74 -11.43
CA PRO A 65 9.46 9.65 -11.31
C PRO A 65 8.98 9.52 -9.87
N VAL A 66 7.81 10.09 -9.55
CA VAL A 66 7.16 9.96 -8.25
C VAL A 66 6.12 8.86 -8.33
N LEU A 67 6.26 7.84 -7.51
CA LEU A 67 5.27 6.79 -7.31
C LEU A 67 4.60 7.00 -5.96
N THR A 68 3.35 7.39 -5.97
CA THR A 68 2.50 7.42 -4.77
C THR A 68 1.73 6.10 -4.68
N ALA A 69 1.66 5.55 -3.48
CA ALA A 69 0.92 4.33 -3.20
C ALA A 69 0.41 4.36 -1.76
N TRP A 70 -0.56 3.50 -1.46
CA TRP A 70 -0.98 3.34 -0.07
C TRP A 70 0.18 2.81 0.79
N SER A 71 0.14 3.12 2.09
CA SER A 71 1.12 2.60 3.04
C SER A 71 0.77 1.16 3.42
N THR A 72 1.53 0.19 2.92
CA THR A 72 1.37 -1.23 3.30
C THR A 72 1.53 -1.43 4.81
N PRO A 73 2.56 -0.85 5.48
CA PRO A 73 2.64 -0.89 6.93
C PRO A 73 1.50 -0.16 7.62
N GLY A 74 1.00 0.92 7.03
CA GLY A 74 -0.19 1.63 7.51
C GLY A 74 -1.44 0.76 7.43
N ALA A 75 -1.67 0.09 6.30
CA ALA A 75 -2.79 -0.85 6.15
C ALA A 75 -2.74 -1.98 7.19
N ALA A 76 -1.56 -2.52 7.44
CA ALA A 76 -1.35 -3.53 8.47
C ALA A 76 -1.69 -3.06 9.88
N LEU A 77 -1.30 -1.83 10.22
CA LEU A 77 -1.68 -1.19 11.48
C LEU A 77 -3.21 -1.03 11.55
N LEU A 78 -3.86 -0.61 10.47
CA LEU A 78 -5.30 -0.37 10.42
C LEU A 78 -6.11 -1.65 10.66
N ILE A 79 -5.68 -2.81 10.16
CA ILE A 79 -6.34 -4.11 10.42
C ILE A 79 -6.52 -4.37 11.93
N THR A 80 -5.54 -3.97 12.72
CA THR A 80 -5.56 -4.19 14.18
C THR A 80 -6.19 -3.05 14.97
N SER A 81 -6.21 -1.85 14.41
CA SER A 81 -6.66 -0.65 15.13
C SER A 81 -8.12 -0.29 14.85
N LEU A 82 -8.64 -0.62 13.64
CA LEU A 82 -9.97 -0.16 13.22
C LEU A 82 -11.15 -0.89 13.86
N GLY A 83 -10.95 -2.08 14.43
CA GLY A 83 -12.04 -2.89 14.97
C GLY A 83 -12.85 -2.24 16.10
N ASN A 84 -12.35 -1.17 16.72
CA ASN A 84 -13.02 -0.44 17.79
C ASN A 84 -13.60 0.92 17.33
N PHE A 85 -13.53 1.23 16.06
CA PHE A 85 -13.93 2.54 15.51
C PHE A 85 -14.89 2.35 14.34
N SER A 86 -15.79 3.30 14.19
CA SER A 86 -16.68 3.35 13.03
C SER A 86 -15.91 3.75 11.76
N LEU A 87 -16.47 3.39 10.60
CA LEU A 87 -15.87 3.76 9.31
C LEU A 87 -15.78 5.29 9.13
N SER A 88 -16.75 6.04 9.67
CA SER A 88 -16.75 7.51 9.68
C SER A 88 -15.59 8.08 10.50
N GLU A 89 -15.28 7.50 11.66
CA GLU A 89 -14.15 7.89 12.49
C GLU A 89 -12.81 7.50 11.83
N ALA A 90 -12.76 6.36 11.15
CA ALA A 90 -11.60 5.95 10.38
C ALA A 90 -11.27 6.99 9.28
N ILE A 91 -12.27 7.43 8.52
CA ILE A 91 -12.09 8.47 7.48
C ILE A 91 -11.64 9.80 8.10
N GLY A 92 -12.23 10.21 9.23
CA GLY A 92 -11.79 11.40 9.96
C GLY A 92 -10.32 11.30 10.39
N ALA A 93 -9.90 10.12 10.87
CA ALA A 93 -8.52 9.87 11.25
C ALA A 93 -7.56 9.87 10.03
N PHE A 94 -7.98 9.36 8.86
CA PHE A 94 -7.18 9.42 7.64
C PHE A 94 -6.98 10.86 7.16
N ILE A 95 -8.05 11.67 7.20
CA ILE A 95 -7.96 13.11 6.88
C ILE A 95 -6.99 13.80 7.85
N ALA A 96 -7.10 13.56 9.13
CA ALA A 96 -6.22 14.14 10.14
C ALA A 96 -4.76 13.69 9.94
N SER A 97 -4.52 12.41 9.66
CA SER A 97 -3.18 11.88 9.38
C SER A 97 -2.58 12.54 8.13
N SER A 98 -3.34 12.64 7.03
CA SER A 98 -2.86 13.28 5.81
C SER A 98 -2.61 14.77 6.00
N LEU A 99 -3.43 15.47 6.79
CA LEU A 99 -3.20 16.87 7.15
C LEU A 99 -1.90 17.03 7.95
N LEU A 100 -1.63 16.15 8.91
CA LEU A 100 -0.38 16.15 9.66
C LEU A 100 0.84 15.91 8.74
N ILE A 101 0.74 14.99 7.77
CA ILE A 101 1.79 14.75 6.77
C ILE A 101 2.03 16.03 5.95
N THR A 102 0.98 16.62 5.44
CA THR A 102 1.05 17.85 4.63
C THR A 102 1.65 19.01 5.41
N LEU A 103 1.19 19.24 6.64
CA LEU A 103 1.75 20.31 7.50
C LEU A 103 3.22 20.05 7.83
N CYS A 104 3.60 18.80 8.08
CA CYS A 104 4.98 18.40 8.33
C CYS A 104 5.87 18.64 7.10
N GLY A 105 5.35 18.36 5.89
CA GLY A 105 6.03 18.62 4.63
C GLY A 105 6.20 20.11 4.35
N ILE A 106 5.11 20.88 4.36
CA ILE A 106 5.13 22.33 4.05
C ILE A 106 5.99 23.10 5.06
N SER A 107 5.93 22.76 6.35
CA SER A 107 6.72 23.42 7.40
C SER A 107 8.21 23.07 7.38
N GLY A 108 8.63 22.10 6.58
CA GLY A 108 10.00 21.59 6.61
C GLY A 108 10.35 20.79 7.88
N TRP A 109 9.35 20.49 8.71
CA TRP A 109 9.55 19.69 9.93
C TRP A 109 9.90 18.22 9.62
N PHE A 110 9.59 17.76 8.43
CA PHE A 110 9.92 16.40 8.01
C PHE A 110 11.42 16.09 8.20
N ASP A 111 12.29 16.92 7.65
CA ASP A 111 13.75 16.73 7.74
C ASP A 111 14.25 16.83 9.20
N ARG A 112 13.59 17.64 10.02
CA ARG A 112 13.94 17.78 11.45
C ARG A 112 13.47 16.57 12.24
N LEU A 113 12.23 16.11 12.01
CA LEU A 113 11.66 14.92 12.65
C LEU A 113 12.45 13.66 12.29
N MET A 114 12.78 13.48 11.01
CA MET A 114 13.52 12.32 10.52
C MET A 114 14.95 12.26 11.07
N ARG A 115 15.57 13.37 11.40
CA ARG A 115 16.88 13.39 12.07
C ARG A 115 16.84 12.87 13.51
N HIS A 116 15.68 12.95 14.16
CA HIS A 116 15.49 12.47 15.54
C HIS A 116 15.03 11.01 15.61
N ILE A 117 14.53 10.45 14.52
CA ILE A 117 14.13 9.04 14.45
C ILE A 117 15.32 8.22 13.96
N PRO A 118 15.95 7.39 14.81
CA PRO A 118 17.03 6.52 14.38
C PRO A 118 16.57 5.56 13.29
N ALA A 119 17.33 5.42 12.20
CA ALA A 119 17.02 4.49 11.12
C ALA A 119 16.77 3.04 11.60
N PRO A 120 17.49 2.50 12.61
CA PRO A 120 17.20 1.19 13.19
C PRO A 120 15.80 1.08 13.80
N LEU A 121 15.29 2.16 14.42
CA LEU A 121 13.95 2.16 15.00
C LEU A 121 12.89 2.07 13.91
N ALA A 122 13.00 2.86 12.85
CA ALA A 122 12.11 2.79 11.69
C ALA A 122 12.12 1.39 11.04
N ALA A 123 13.31 0.82 10.86
CA ALA A 123 13.47 -0.53 10.34
C ALA A 123 12.86 -1.60 11.26
N ALA A 124 13.02 -1.47 12.57
CA ALA A 124 12.43 -2.39 13.56
C ALA A 124 10.90 -2.32 13.56
N MET A 125 10.31 -1.11 13.45
CA MET A 125 8.85 -0.94 13.32
C MET A 125 8.33 -1.63 12.06
N LEU A 126 8.96 -1.41 10.91
CA LEU A 126 8.60 -2.07 9.66
C LEU A 126 8.76 -3.59 9.77
N ALA A 127 9.88 -4.06 10.29
CA ALA A 127 10.14 -5.49 10.49
C ALA A 127 9.09 -6.13 11.42
N GLY A 128 8.70 -5.49 12.52
CA GLY A 128 7.67 -5.96 13.44
C GLY A 128 6.30 -6.11 12.78
N VAL A 129 5.91 -5.14 11.95
CA VAL A 129 4.67 -5.20 11.18
C VAL A 129 4.72 -6.34 10.16
N LEU A 130 5.80 -6.42 9.36
CA LEU A 130 5.94 -7.43 8.30
C LEU A 130 6.13 -8.85 8.86
N LEU A 131 6.75 -9.00 10.04
CA LEU A 131 6.94 -10.29 10.70
C LEU A 131 5.60 -11.01 10.95
N ARG A 132 4.57 -10.27 11.36
CA ARG A 132 3.23 -10.83 11.57
C ARG A 132 2.69 -11.49 10.31
N PHE A 133 2.81 -10.84 9.15
CA PHE A 133 2.38 -11.43 7.87
C PHE A 133 3.22 -12.64 7.49
N GLY A 134 4.53 -12.60 7.74
CA GLY A 134 5.39 -13.77 7.56
C GLY A 134 4.98 -14.96 8.43
N LEU A 135 4.61 -14.71 9.68
CA LEU A 135 4.10 -15.76 10.59
C LEU A 135 2.72 -16.28 10.15
N ASP A 136 1.84 -15.42 9.68
CA ASP A 136 0.51 -15.80 9.20
C ASP A 136 0.59 -16.71 7.96
N LEU A 137 1.61 -16.56 7.13
CA LEU A 137 1.89 -17.48 6.01
C LEU A 137 2.01 -18.92 6.49
N PHE A 138 2.70 -19.16 7.60
CA PHE A 138 2.85 -20.49 8.17
C PHE A 138 1.57 -21.02 8.82
N LYS A 139 0.65 -20.16 9.24
CA LYS A 139 -0.68 -20.58 9.71
C LYS A 139 -1.59 -21.06 8.58
N VAL A 140 -1.40 -20.54 7.37
CA VAL A 140 -2.12 -20.98 6.16
C VAL A 140 -1.55 -22.27 5.60
N ALA A 141 -0.27 -22.56 5.87
CA ALA A 141 0.43 -23.75 5.36
C ALA A 141 -0.32 -25.10 5.56
N PRO A 142 -0.95 -25.37 6.72
CA PRO A 142 -1.71 -26.59 6.91
C PRO A 142 -3.02 -26.65 6.09
N GLN A 143 -3.57 -25.49 5.72
CA GLN A 143 -4.84 -25.39 5.00
C GLN A 143 -4.66 -25.66 3.50
N ASP A 144 -3.61 -25.10 2.90
CA ASP A 144 -3.27 -25.32 1.49
C ASP A 144 -1.74 -25.38 1.29
N PRO A 145 -1.11 -26.51 1.62
CA PRO A 145 0.34 -26.67 1.50
C PRO A 145 0.82 -26.63 0.05
N LEU A 146 -0.03 -27.04 -0.91
CA LEU A 146 0.32 -27.05 -2.33
C LEU A 146 0.36 -25.64 -2.90
N LEU A 147 -0.63 -24.80 -2.60
CA LEU A 147 -0.65 -23.40 -3.04
C LEU A 147 0.50 -22.63 -2.43
N LEU A 148 0.76 -22.82 -1.14
CA LEU A 148 1.91 -22.21 -0.47
C LEU A 148 3.23 -22.67 -1.07
N GLY A 149 3.41 -23.99 -1.26
CA GLY A 149 4.63 -24.57 -1.83
C GLY A 149 4.89 -24.07 -3.26
N ALA A 150 3.86 -24.06 -4.11
CA ALA A 150 3.96 -23.55 -5.48
C ALA A 150 4.31 -22.06 -5.50
N SER A 151 3.68 -21.25 -4.64
CA SER A 151 3.96 -19.81 -4.53
C SER A 151 5.38 -19.52 -4.03
N LEU A 152 5.86 -20.25 -3.01
CA LEU A 152 7.22 -20.13 -2.52
C LEU A 152 8.24 -20.56 -3.58
N LEU A 153 7.99 -21.68 -4.28
CA LEU A 153 8.85 -22.14 -5.36
C LEU A 153 8.91 -21.08 -6.48
N ALA A 154 7.77 -20.58 -6.91
CA ALA A 154 7.70 -19.51 -7.91
C ALA A 154 8.44 -18.24 -7.46
N PHE A 155 8.35 -17.87 -6.18
CA PHE A 155 9.09 -16.77 -5.61
C PHE A 155 10.60 -16.99 -5.65
N LEU A 156 11.08 -18.15 -5.19
CA LEU A 156 12.51 -18.48 -5.15
C LEU A 156 13.11 -18.56 -6.56
N LEU A 157 12.43 -19.23 -7.49
CA LEU A 157 12.85 -19.33 -8.87
C LEU A 157 12.79 -17.96 -9.57
N GLY A 158 11.72 -17.24 -9.38
CA GLY A 158 11.56 -15.88 -9.95
C GLY A 158 12.64 -14.93 -9.46
N ARG A 159 12.91 -14.93 -8.15
CA ARG A 159 13.97 -14.10 -7.56
C ARG A 159 15.36 -14.43 -8.09
N HIS A 160 15.62 -15.69 -8.42
CA HIS A 160 16.92 -16.12 -8.95
C HIS A 160 17.03 -15.89 -10.46
N LEU A 161 16.01 -16.25 -11.25
CA LEU A 161 16.05 -16.21 -12.71
C LEU A 161 15.60 -14.87 -13.29
N TRP A 162 14.53 -14.29 -12.75
CA TRP A 162 13.90 -13.04 -13.24
C TRP A 162 13.45 -12.15 -12.08
N PRO A 163 14.38 -11.50 -11.34
CA PRO A 163 14.06 -10.70 -10.14
C PRO A 163 12.98 -9.64 -10.39
N ARG A 164 12.96 -9.06 -11.59
CA ARG A 164 11.99 -8.03 -11.99
C ARG A 164 10.56 -8.54 -12.08
N TYR A 165 10.36 -9.81 -12.42
CA TYR A 165 9.06 -10.42 -12.66
C TYR A 165 8.62 -11.37 -11.54
N THR A 166 9.34 -11.46 -10.45
CA THR A 166 9.09 -12.41 -9.36
C THR A 166 7.65 -12.40 -8.89
N MET A 167 7.07 -11.21 -8.62
CA MET A 167 5.70 -11.11 -8.12
C MET A 167 4.66 -11.51 -9.17
N VAL A 168 4.92 -11.21 -10.44
CA VAL A 168 4.06 -11.65 -11.54
C VAL A 168 4.08 -13.17 -11.70
N LEU A 169 5.24 -13.79 -11.53
CA LEU A 169 5.39 -15.26 -11.56
C LEU A 169 4.67 -15.92 -10.39
N VAL A 170 4.76 -15.36 -9.18
CA VAL A 170 4.04 -15.88 -8.00
C VAL A 170 2.53 -15.80 -8.21
N LEU A 171 2.03 -14.64 -8.70
CA LEU A 171 0.62 -14.48 -9.03
C LEU A 171 0.18 -15.50 -10.11
N GLY A 172 0.96 -15.61 -11.19
CA GLY A 172 0.67 -16.54 -12.28
C GLY A 172 0.63 -17.99 -11.82
N ALA A 173 1.55 -18.40 -10.96
CA ALA A 173 1.59 -19.73 -10.37
C ALA A 173 0.35 -20.01 -9.50
N GLY A 174 -0.04 -19.03 -8.66
CA GLY A 174 -1.24 -19.13 -7.84
C GLY A 174 -2.51 -19.23 -8.70
N MET A 175 -2.67 -18.33 -9.68
CA MET A 175 -3.81 -18.36 -10.60
C MET A 175 -3.88 -19.68 -11.39
N LEU A 176 -2.76 -20.16 -11.90
CA LEU A 176 -2.70 -21.41 -12.63
C LEU A 176 -3.15 -22.58 -11.74
N LEU A 177 -2.68 -22.64 -10.51
CA LEU A 177 -3.06 -23.71 -9.58
C LEU A 177 -4.54 -23.65 -9.23
N CYS A 178 -5.09 -22.47 -8.92
CA CYS A 178 -6.52 -22.29 -8.65
C CYS A 178 -7.38 -22.63 -9.89
N THR A 179 -6.90 -22.31 -11.10
CA THR A 179 -7.58 -22.70 -12.34
C THR A 179 -7.61 -24.22 -12.53
N LEU A 180 -6.47 -24.89 -12.31
CA LEU A 180 -6.37 -26.35 -12.43
C LEU A 180 -7.25 -27.08 -11.42
N ARG A 181 -7.50 -26.48 -10.24
CA ARG A 181 -8.40 -27.02 -9.21
C ARG A 181 -9.87 -26.68 -9.45
N GLY A 182 -10.18 -25.84 -10.44
CA GLY A 182 -11.55 -25.37 -10.67
C GLY A 182 -12.08 -24.40 -9.59
N GLU A 183 -11.19 -23.83 -8.79
CA GLU A 183 -11.54 -22.88 -7.72
C GLU A 183 -11.77 -21.47 -8.27
N LEU A 184 -11.35 -21.20 -9.50
CA LEU A 184 -11.43 -19.88 -10.14
C LEU A 184 -12.81 -19.73 -10.81
N GLN A 185 -13.71 -19.04 -10.15
CA GLN A 185 -15.07 -18.80 -10.63
C GLN A 185 -15.12 -17.55 -11.51
N LEU A 186 -14.47 -17.59 -12.67
CA LEU A 186 -14.44 -16.46 -13.62
C LEU A 186 -15.82 -16.10 -14.16
N ALA A 187 -16.78 -17.01 -14.14
CA ALA A 187 -18.15 -16.75 -14.58
C ALA A 187 -18.91 -15.79 -13.66
N GLU A 188 -18.50 -15.67 -12.40
CA GLU A 188 -19.07 -14.75 -11.43
C GLU A 188 -18.43 -13.34 -11.44
N VAL A 189 -17.41 -13.15 -12.28
CA VAL A 189 -16.78 -11.84 -12.43
C VAL A 189 -17.64 -10.93 -13.28
N HIS A 190 -18.38 -10.05 -12.62
CA HIS A 190 -19.16 -9.02 -13.29
C HIS A 190 -18.32 -7.75 -13.46
N TRP A 191 -18.16 -7.32 -14.70
CA TRP A 191 -17.53 -6.04 -15.01
C TRP A 191 -18.49 -4.90 -14.62
N GLN A 192 -18.29 -4.35 -13.44
CA GLN A 192 -19.04 -3.21 -12.95
C GLN A 192 -18.08 -2.07 -12.61
N LEU A 193 -18.43 -0.87 -13.07
CA LEU A 193 -17.74 0.32 -12.59
C LEU A 193 -18.15 0.55 -11.13
N SER A 194 -17.18 0.66 -10.25
CA SER A 194 -17.47 1.00 -8.87
C SER A 194 -18.11 2.38 -8.80
N SER A 195 -19.19 2.51 -8.08
CA SER A 195 -19.80 3.78 -7.74
C SER A 195 -19.20 4.30 -6.43
N PRO A 196 -18.79 5.58 -6.36
CA PRO A 196 -18.28 6.14 -5.11
C PRO A 196 -19.39 6.20 -4.06
N VAL A 197 -19.13 5.63 -2.90
CA VAL A 197 -20.00 5.72 -1.73
C VAL A 197 -19.47 6.81 -0.83
N TRP A 198 -20.28 7.84 -0.60
CA TRP A 198 -19.89 8.94 0.28
C TRP A 198 -20.14 8.55 1.73
N ILE A 199 -19.10 8.67 2.55
CA ILE A 199 -19.19 8.48 4.01
C ILE A 199 -18.69 9.76 4.66
N SER A 200 -19.55 10.39 5.46
CA SER A 200 -19.20 11.63 6.15
C SER A 200 -18.17 11.35 7.24
N PRO A 201 -17.04 12.09 7.24
CA PRO A 201 -16.03 11.93 8.27
C PRO A 201 -16.52 12.40 9.62
N THR A 202 -16.18 11.68 10.69
CA THR A 202 -16.34 12.12 12.07
C THR A 202 -15.00 12.16 12.78
N PHE A 203 -14.81 13.17 13.62
CA PHE A 203 -13.55 13.38 14.33
C PHE A 203 -13.77 13.09 15.83
N SER A 204 -13.14 12.04 16.33
CA SER A 204 -13.09 11.74 17.77
C SER A 204 -11.65 11.78 18.25
N ILE A 205 -11.42 12.25 19.47
CA ILE A 205 -10.08 12.30 20.07
C ILE A 205 -9.47 10.90 20.13
N ASN A 206 -10.29 9.90 20.40
CA ASN A 206 -9.84 8.51 20.46
C ASN A 206 -9.34 8.01 19.10
N ALA A 207 -10.04 8.33 17.99
CA ALA A 207 -9.60 7.98 16.64
C ALA A 207 -8.37 8.79 16.22
N LEU A 208 -8.27 10.05 16.62
CA LEU A 208 -7.08 10.87 16.33
C LEU A 208 -5.82 10.31 17.02
N LEU A 209 -5.92 9.92 18.28
CA LEU A 209 -4.79 9.36 19.02
C LEU A 209 -4.54 7.87 18.69
N GLY A 210 -5.60 7.09 18.49
CA GLY A 210 -5.51 5.64 18.25
C GLY A 210 -5.21 5.25 16.81
N ILE A 211 -5.58 6.09 15.83
CA ILE A 211 -5.41 5.80 14.40
C ILE A 211 -4.55 6.85 13.71
N ALA A 212 -4.94 8.15 13.78
CA ALA A 212 -4.32 9.17 12.95
C ALA A 212 -2.84 9.36 13.28
N LEU A 213 -2.48 9.48 14.54
CA LEU A 213 -1.10 9.68 14.98
C LEU A 213 -0.20 8.46 14.69
N PRO A 214 -0.58 7.21 15.05
CA PRO A 214 0.20 6.05 14.65
C PRO A 214 0.34 5.89 13.13
N LEU A 215 -0.73 6.13 12.36
CA LEU A 215 -0.71 6.05 10.91
C LEU A 215 0.25 7.10 10.31
N PHE A 216 0.22 8.34 10.81
CA PHE A 216 1.17 9.39 10.46
C PHE A 216 2.61 8.94 10.68
N LEU A 217 2.95 8.43 11.88
CA LEU A 217 4.30 8.02 12.22
C LEU A 217 4.78 6.84 11.37
N VAL A 218 3.94 5.81 11.20
CA VAL A 218 4.26 4.63 10.40
C VAL A 218 4.43 5.03 8.93
N THR A 219 3.55 5.85 8.37
CA THR A 219 3.65 6.29 6.98
C THR A 219 4.91 7.11 6.74
N MET A 220 5.22 8.04 7.64
CA MET A 220 6.44 8.86 7.54
C MET A 220 7.72 8.01 7.55
N THR A 221 7.82 7.07 8.47
CA THR A 221 9.05 6.28 8.68
C THR A 221 9.19 5.11 7.70
N SER A 222 8.10 4.43 7.39
CA SER A 222 8.13 3.16 6.65
C SER A 222 7.75 3.29 5.17
N GLN A 223 7.20 4.43 4.76
CA GLN A 223 6.80 4.67 3.37
C GLN A 223 7.54 5.86 2.77
N ASN A 224 7.42 7.05 3.37
CA ASN A 224 7.96 8.28 2.79
C ASN A 224 9.49 8.30 2.82
N MET A 225 10.10 7.90 3.93
CA MET A 225 11.56 7.88 4.06
C MET A 225 12.23 6.89 3.08
N PRO A 226 11.79 5.64 2.94
CA PRO A 226 12.32 4.73 1.92
C PRO A 226 12.12 5.25 0.50
N GLY A 227 10.96 5.86 0.18
CA GLY A 227 10.68 6.45 -1.13
C GLY A 227 11.70 7.52 -1.51
N ILE A 228 11.98 8.46 -0.61
CA ILE A 228 13.01 9.50 -0.81
C ILE A 228 14.41 8.86 -0.96
N THR A 229 14.72 7.85 -0.17
CA THR A 229 16.01 7.14 -0.24
C THR A 229 16.21 6.47 -1.60
N ILE A 230 15.16 5.84 -2.15
CA ILE A 230 15.20 5.22 -3.48
C ILE A 230 15.42 6.28 -4.57
N LEU A 231 14.71 7.40 -4.52
CA LEU A 231 14.92 8.50 -5.48
C LEU A 231 16.36 9.00 -5.46
N ARG A 232 16.93 9.22 -4.27
CA ARG A 232 18.33 9.65 -4.09
C ARG A 232 19.33 8.62 -4.60
N ALA A 233 19.08 7.33 -4.34
CA ALA A 233 19.93 6.23 -4.84
C ALA A 233 19.97 6.15 -6.37
N HIS A 234 18.92 6.64 -7.05
CA HIS A 234 18.87 6.72 -8.52
C HIS A 234 19.31 8.08 -9.08
N GLY A 235 19.98 8.91 -8.27
CA GLY A 235 20.55 10.18 -8.71
C GLY A 235 19.57 11.35 -8.75
N TYR A 236 18.33 11.20 -8.31
CA TYR A 236 17.39 12.30 -8.18
C TYR A 236 17.62 13.06 -6.87
N GLN A 237 17.49 14.36 -6.91
CA GLN A 237 17.58 15.22 -5.71
C GLN A 237 16.22 15.89 -5.45
N PRO A 238 15.25 15.14 -4.89
CA PRO A 238 13.94 15.71 -4.61
C PRO A 238 14.05 16.77 -3.51
N ALA A 239 13.29 17.85 -3.65
CA ALA A 239 13.04 18.77 -2.56
C ALA A 239 12.13 18.06 -1.53
N THR A 240 12.75 17.38 -0.57
CA THR A 240 12.12 16.39 0.31
C THR A 240 10.87 16.91 0.99
N SER A 241 10.95 18.10 1.61
CA SER A 241 9.82 18.69 2.32
C SER A 241 8.63 18.98 1.41
N SER A 242 8.85 19.56 0.24
CA SER A 242 7.76 19.90 -0.70
C SER A 242 7.21 18.70 -1.46
N LEU A 243 7.94 17.59 -1.55
CA LEU A 243 7.45 16.37 -2.18
C LEU A 243 6.54 15.57 -1.23
N ILE A 244 6.73 15.71 0.09
CA ILE A 244 5.96 15.00 1.11
C ILE A 244 4.70 15.77 1.52
N GLY A 245 4.75 17.10 1.52
CA GLY A 245 3.60 17.97 1.78
C GLY A 245 2.76 18.23 0.57
#